data_3b44063d31f73f5307a0b230da0180e9
#
_entry.id   3b44063d31f73f5307a0b230da0180e9
#
_cell.length_a   1.000
_cell.length_b   1.000
_cell.length_c   1.000
_cell.angle_alpha   90.00
_cell.angle_beta   90.00
_cell.angle_gamma   90.00
#
_symmetry.space_group_name_H-M   'P 1'
#
loop_
_entity.id
_entity.type
_entity.pdbx_description
1 polymer ?
#
loop_
_entity_poly.entity_id
_entity_poly.type
_entity_poly.pdbx_seq_one_letter_code
_entity_poly.pdbx_strand_id
1 'polypeptide(L)'
;HCLSLKAGAKLKEECSYLVNPVVSDMVASSRSILRGAGYEPYYMYRQKYQVGNNENVGWTKKGFACVYNVDIMEETADNLAVGANAISKRVFTEQGLITRLASQKDLPTYIAHVDEIIEKKRNFFQ
;
A
#
# COMPACT_ATOMS: atom_id res chain seq x y z
N HIS A 1 -6.49 -3.79 -12.41
CA HIS A 1 -5.14 -4.38 -12.37
C HIS A 1 -5.19 -5.89 -12.19
N CYS A 2 -4.23 -6.61 -12.78
CA CYS A 2 -4.06 -8.03 -12.48
C CYS A 2 -3.59 -8.22 -11.03
N LEU A 3 -4.10 -9.28 -10.41
CA LEU A 3 -3.69 -9.67 -9.07
C LEU A 3 -2.26 -10.24 -9.09
N SER A 4 -1.40 -9.75 -8.19
CA SER A 4 -0.08 -10.35 -7.95
C SER A 4 -0.21 -11.44 -6.90
N LEU A 5 -0.02 -12.70 -7.28
CA LEU A 5 -0.10 -13.84 -6.38
C LEU A 5 1.24 -14.07 -5.68
N LYS A 6 1.22 -14.08 -4.36
CA LYS A 6 2.39 -14.47 -3.56
C LYS A 6 2.70 -15.96 -3.73
N ALA A 7 3.97 -16.32 -3.62
CA ALA A 7 4.37 -17.72 -3.53
C ALA A 7 3.69 -18.38 -2.31
N GLY A 8 3.11 -19.56 -2.48
CA GLY A 8 2.36 -20.30 -1.45
C GLY A 8 0.91 -19.83 -1.23
N ALA A 9 0.39 -18.87 -1.99
CA ALA A 9 -1.03 -18.55 -1.94
C ALA A 9 -1.86 -19.67 -2.59
N LYS A 10 -2.89 -20.18 -1.89
CA LYS A 10 -3.80 -21.23 -2.41
C LYS A 10 -4.44 -20.83 -3.74
N LEU A 11 -4.77 -19.57 -3.91
CA LEU A 11 -5.33 -19.03 -5.15
C LEU A 11 -4.42 -19.28 -6.38
N LYS A 12 -3.11 -19.44 -6.18
CA LYS A 12 -2.18 -19.77 -7.27
C LYS A 12 -2.38 -21.18 -7.83
N GLU A 13 -2.86 -22.10 -7.01
CA GLU A 13 -3.16 -23.48 -7.40
C GLU A 13 -4.49 -23.54 -8.18
N GLU A 14 -5.41 -22.64 -7.87
CA GLU A 14 -6.74 -22.57 -8.47
C GLU A 14 -6.79 -21.72 -9.76
N CYS A 15 -5.86 -20.78 -9.93
CA CYS A 15 -5.83 -19.82 -11.04
C CYS A 15 -4.55 -19.95 -11.87
N SER A 16 -4.61 -20.73 -12.94
CA SER A 16 -3.49 -20.93 -13.88
C SER A 16 -3.34 -19.85 -14.96
N TYR A 17 -4.27 -18.88 -15.06
CA TYR A 17 -4.40 -17.98 -16.23
C TYR A 17 -4.61 -16.51 -15.87
N LEU A 18 -3.81 -15.99 -14.99
CA LEU A 18 -3.88 -14.57 -14.61
C LEU A 18 -3.25 -13.59 -15.62
N VAL A 19 -2.73 -14.10 -16.74
CA VAL A 19 -2.19 -13.27 -17.81
C VAL A 19 -3.30 -12.96 -18.79
N ASN A 20 -3.96 -11.80 -18.61
CA ASN A 20 -4.96 -11.33 -19.56
C ASN A 20 -4.46 -10.06 -20.26
N PRO A 21 -4.21 -10.07 -21.59
CA PRO A 21 -3.76 -8.89 -22.33
C PRO A 21 -4.76 -7.73 -22.27
N VAL A 22 -6.03 -8.01 -22.05
CA VAL A 22 -7.10 -7.00 -21.91
C VAL A 22 -6.86 -6.06 -20.70
N VAL A 23 -6.10 -6.47 -19.68
CA VAL A 23 -5.88 -5.63 -18.49
C VAL A 23 -5.18 -4.32 -18.82
N SER A 24 -4.21 -4.33 -19.72
CA SER A 24 -3.53 -3.10 -20.14
C SER A 24 -4.48 -2.13 -20.84
N ASP A 25 -5.37 -2.65 -21.67
CA ASP A 25 -6.40 -1.85 -22.36
C ASP A 25 -7.43 -1.31 -21.37
N MET A 26 -7.84 -2.11 -20.38
CA MET A 26 -8.71 -1.65 -19.29
C MET A 26 -8.08 -0.51 -18.49
N VAL A 27 -6.80 -0.61 -18.16
CA VAL A 27 -6.06 0.45 -17.44
C VAL A 27 -5.95 1.70 -18.30
N ALA A 28 -5.63 1.57 -19.59
CA ALA A 28 -5.57 2.70 -20.52
C ALA A 28 -6.93 3.39 -20.67
N SER A 29 -7.98 2.61 -20.84
CA SER A 29 -9.37 3.11 -20.95
C SER A 29 -9.80 3.83 -19.66
N SER A 30 -9.50 3.28 -18.49
CA SER A 30 -9.79 3.90 -17.19
C SER A 30 -9.11 5.25 -17.06
N ARG A 31 -7.84 5.36 -17.45
CA ARG A 31 -7.09 6.62 -17.43
C ARG A 31 -7.73 7.67 -18.35
N SER A 32 -8.17 7.26 -19.54
CA SER A 32 -8.84 8.15 -20.48
C SER A 32 -10.17 8.67 -19.94
N ILE A 33 -10.98 7.78 -19.38
CA ILE A 33 -12.29 8.13 -18.78
C ILE A 33 -12.10 9.10 -17.61
N LEU A 34 -11.14 8.83 -16.70
CA LEU A 34 -10.89 9.67 -15.54
C LEU A 34 -10.41 11.07 -15.95
N ARG A 35 -9.49 11.18 -16.92
CA ARG A 35 -9.06 12.47 -17.45
C ARG A 35 -10.22 13.24 -18.09
N GLY A 36 -11.04 12.55 -18.89
CA GLY A 36 -12.23 13.16 -19.51
C GLY A 36 -13.26 13.65 -18.49
N ALA A 37 -13.31 13.05 -17.30
CA ALA A 37 -14.16 13.45 -16.17
C ALA A 37 -13.50 14.51 -15.25
N GLY A 38 -12.34 15.06 -15.61
CA GLY A 38 -11.65 16.13 -14.86
C GLY A 38 -10.89 15.62 -13.63
N TYR A 39 -10.52 14.33 -13.60
CA TYR A 39 -9.62 13.81 -12.59
C TYR A 39 -8.16 13.94 -13.03
N GLU A 40 -7.29 14.20 -12.05
CA GLU A 40 -5.84 14.32 -12.23
C GLU A 40 -5.11 13.25 -11.40
N PRO A 41 -3.99 12.69 -11.89
CA PRO A 41 -3.17 11.80 -11.07
C PRO A 41 -2.49 12.60 -9.96
N TYR A 42 -2.44 12.06 -8.73
CA TYR A 42 -1.80 12.75 -7.61
C TYR A 42 -0.78 11.90 -6.85
N TYR A 43 -0.78 10.57 -7.01
CA TYR A 43 0.31 9.69 -6.60
C TYR A 43 0.40 8.48 -7.50
N MET A 44 1.57 7.82 -7.49
CA MET A 44 1.83 6.62 -8.25
C MET A 44 2.52 5.56 -7.38
N TYR A 45 2.00 4.34 -7.41
CA TYR A 45 2.58 3.21 -6.73
C TYR A 45 2.82 2.06 -7.70
N ARG A 46 4.07 1.58 -7.76
CA ARG A 46 4.43 0.43 -8.58
C ARG A 46 4.32 -0.85 -7.75
N GLN A 47 3.36 -1.69 -8.08
CA GLN A 47 3.28 -3.03 -7.49
C GLN A 47 4.32 -3.94 -8.14
N LYS A 48 5.18 -4.53 -7.30
CA LYS A 48 6.17 -5.52 -7.75
C LYS A 48 5.45 -6.82 -8.14
N TYR A 49 5.97 -7.49 -9.17
CA TYR A 49 5.49 -8.80 -9.65
C TYR A 49 4.05 -8.82 -10.18
N GLN A 50 3.51 -7.70 -10.56
CA GLN A 50 2.22 -7.63 -11.21
C GLN A 50 2.34 -7.94 -12.69
N VAL A 51 1.39 -8.72 -13.22
CA VAL A 51 1.32 -9.00 -14.65
C VAL A 51 1.06 -7.71 -15.42
N GLY A 52 1.87 -7.45 -16.47
CA GLY A 52 1.79 -6.24 -17.28
C GLY A 52 2.54 -5.04 -16.70
N ASN A 53 3.13 -5.14 -15.49
CA ASN A 53 3.89 -4.05 -14.83
C ASN A 53 3.15 -2.69 -14.82
N ASN A 54 1.81 -2.72 -14.80
CA ASN A 54 1.00 -1.51 -14.75
C ASN A 54 1.17 -0.81 -13.39
N GLU A 55 1.24 0.50 -13.45
CA GLU A 55 1.32 1.34 -12.26
C GLU A 55 -0.06 1.54 -11.65
N ASN A 56 -0.14 1.48 -10.32
CA ASN A 56 -1.32 1.89 -9.58
C ASN A 56 -1.26 3.40 -9.36
N VAL A 57 -2.13 4.13 -10.02
CA VAL A 57 -2.19 5.59 -9.98
C VAL A 57 -3.41 6.04 -9.21
N GLY A 58 -3.21 6.88 -8.18
CA GLY A 58 -4.31 7.56 -7.50
C GLY A 58 -4.82 8.72 -8.32
N TRP A 59 -6.12 8.82 -8.47
CA TRP A 59 -6.81 9.86 -9.23
C TRP A 59 -7.70 10.69 -8.32
N THR A 60 -7.68 12.01 -8.50
CA THR A 60 -8.50 12.93 -7.68
C THR A 60 -8.96 14.11 -8.51
N LYS A 61 -9.99 14.81 -8.05
CA LYS A 61 -10.30 16.17 -8.51
C LYS A 61 -9.45 17.17 -7.75
N LYS A 62 -9.18 18.32 -8.35
CA LYS A 62 -8.40 19.39 -7.73
C LYS A 62 -8.94 19.75 -6.35
N GLY A 63 -8.06 19.73 -5.35
CA GLY A 63 -8.40 20.03 -3.96
C GLY A 63 -8.92 18.86 -3.11
N PHE A 64 -9.06 17.66 -3.68
CA PHE A 64 -9.56 16.46 -2.99
C PHE A 64 -8.53 15.33 -2.87
N ALA A 65 -7.24 15.64 -2.94
CA ALA A 65 -6.20 14.65 -2.72
C ALA A 65 -6.30 14.07 -1.30
N CYS A 66 -6.19 12.74 -1.19
CA CYS A 66 -6.13 12.07 0.10
C CYS A 66 -4.74 12.32 0.73
N VAL A 67 -4.69 13.12 1.78
CA VAL A 67 -3.45 13.49 2.48
C VAL A 67 -2.71 12.24 2.97
N TYR A 68 -3.43 11.27 3.53
CA TYR A 68 -2.84 10.00 3.97
C TYR A 68 -2.06 9.28 2.85
N ASN A 69 -2.60 9.24 1.63
CA ASN A 69 -1.91 8.60 0.51
C ASN A 69 -0.63 9.35 0.14
N VAL A 70 -0.67 10.68 0.16
CA VAL A 70 0.52 11.52 -0.10
C VAL A 70 1.57 11.29 0.98
N ASP A 71 1.20 11.36 2.26
CA ASP A 71 2.12 11.17 3.38
C ASP A 71 2.77 9.79 3.40
N ILE A 72 2.02 8.75 3.03
CA ILE A 72 2.57 7.39 2.95
C ILE A 72 3.57 7.25 1.79
N MET A 73 3.28 7.85 0.65
CA MET A 73 4.11 7.73 -0.56
C MET A 73 5.36 8.62 -0.50
N GLU A 74 5.23 9.84 0.01
CA GLU A 74 6.32 10.81 0.12
C GLU A 74 7.09 10.68 1.46
N GLU A 75 6.59 9.83 2.37
CA GLU A 75 7.19 9.59 3.69
C GLU A 75 7.35 10.89 4.52
N THR A 76 6.33 11.74 4.49
CA THR A 76 6.34 13.08 5.12
C THR A 76 5.83 13.09 6.55
N ALA A 77 5.12 12.05 6.98
CA ALA A 77 4.49 11.97 8.30
C ALA A 77 4.71 10.62 8.99
N ASP A 78 4.64 10.66 10.32
CA ASP A 78 4.56 9.46 11.15
C ASP A 78 3.29 8.67 10.82
N ASN A 79 3.39 7.35 10.88
CA ASN A 79 2.26 6.46 10.68
C ASN A 79 2.16 5.42 11.81
N LEU A 80 1.13 5.53 12.63
CA LEU A 80 0.79 4.52 13.62
C LEU A 80 -0.16 3.49 13.00
N ALA A 81 0.38 2.32 12.69
CA ALA A 81 -0.38 1.22 12.09
C ALA A 81 -0.76 0.17 13.14
N VAL A 82 -1.98 -0.36 13.09
CA VAL A 82 -2.50 -1.40 14.00
C VAL A 82 -2.95 -2.62 13.20
N GLY A 83 -2.83 -3.79 13.83
CA GLY A 83 -3.21 -5.07 13.25
C GLY A 83 -2.03 -6.02 13.02
N ALA A 84 -2.35 -7.28 12.73
CA ALA A 84 -1.36 -8.28 12.35
C ALA A 84 -0.67 -7.85 11.04
N ASN A 85 0.66 -8.03 10.97
CA ASN A 85 1.50 -7.62 9.84
C ASN A 85 1.51 -6.09 9.54
N ALA A 86 0.94 -5.26 10.41
CA ALA A 86 1.01 -3.81 10.26
C ALA A 86 2.41 -3.27 10.58
N ILE A 87 2.82 -2.21 9.89
CA ILE A 87 4.12 -1.57 10.08
C ILE A 87 3.90 -0.10 10.43
N SER A 88 4.24 0.27 11.68
CA SER A 88 4.32 1.66 12.10
C SER A 88 5.61 2.30 11.62
N LYS A 89 5.58 3.59 11.34
CA LYS A 89 6.70 4.35 10.79
C LYS A 89 6.86 5.67 11.55
N ARG A 90 8.11 6.04 11.88
CA ARG A 90 8.47 7.40 12.32
C ARG A 90 9.39 8.05 11.29
N VAL A 91 9.14 9.32 11.04
CA VAL A 91 9.86 10.12 10.05
C VAL A 91 10.57 11.27 10.77
N PHE A 92 11.87 11.28 10.70
CA PHE A 92 12.73 12.32 11.24
C PHE A 92 13.26 13.18 10.10
N THR A 93 12.46 14.13 9.66
CA THR A 93 12.72 14.94 8.44
C THR A 93 14.05 15.68 8.48
N GLU A 94 14.40 16.26 9.63
CA GLU A 94 15.68 16.99 9.80
C GLU A 94 16.91 16.07 9.66
N GLN A 95 16.76 14.80 9.98
CA GLN A 95 17.85 13.81 9.95
C GLN A 95 17.83 12.96 8.68
N GLY A 96 16.79 13.06 7.85
CA GLY A 96 16.56 12.19 6.70
C GLY A 96 16.41 10.71 7.10
N LEU A 97 15.96 10.44 8.33
CA LEU A 97 15.88 9.10 8.90
C LEU A 97 14.44 8.63 9.00
N ILE A 98 14.22 7.38 8.63
CA ILE A 98 12.92 6.70 8.79
C ILE A 98 13.13 5.40 9.54
N THR A 99 12.45 5.26 10.68
CA THR A 99 12.43 4.04 11.46
C THR A 99 11.10 3.31 11.32
N ARG A 100 11.12 1.98 11.44
CA ARG A 100 9.92 1.15 11.25
C ARG A 100 9.80 0.13 12.37
N LEU A 101 8.57 -0.05 12.87
CA LEU A 101 8.20 -1.05 13.87
C LEU A 101 7.10 -1.95 13.29
N ALA A 102 7.42 -3.22 13.06
CA ALA A 102 6.47 -4.20 12.54
C ALA A 102 5.75 -4.94 13.68
N SER A 103 4.45 -5.18 13.50
CA SER A 103 3.69 -6.14 14.32
C SER A 103 3.88 -7.57 13.82
N GLN A 104 3.55 -8.56 14.64
CA GLN A 104 3.56 -9.97 14.27
C GLN A 104 2.70 -10.19 13.02
N LYS A 105 3.18 -11.08 12.14
CA LYS A 105 2.53 -11.33 10.85
C LYS A 105 1.30 -12.23 11.00
N ASP A 106 1.42 -13.19 11.86
CA ASP A 106 0.42 -14.22 12.08
C ASP A 106 -0.60 -13.73 13.10
N LEU A 107 -1.88 -13.95 12.84
CA LEU A 107 -2.97 -13.43 13.64
C LEU A 107 -3.03 -14.02 15.07
N PRO A 108 -2.89 -15.35 15.28
CA PRO A 108 -2.85 -15.91 16.62
C PRO A 108 -1.72 -15.32 17.48
N THR A 109 -0.51 -15.21 16.95
CA THR A 109 0.64 -14.61 17.65
C THR A 109 0.41 -13.13 17.94
N TYR A 110 -0.18 -12.38 16.98
CA TYR A 110 -0.52 -10.98 17.20
C TYR A 110 -1.49 -10.79 18.38
N ILE A 111 -2.54 -11.61 18.44
CA ILE A 111 -3.55 -11.55 19.52
C ILE A 111 -2.92 -11.91 20.87
N ALA A 112 -2.08 -12.95 20.91
CA ALA A 112 -1.43 -13.40 22.15
C ALA A 112 -0.46 -12.36 22.74
N HIS A 113 0.08 -11.45 21.93
CA HIS A 113 1.10 -10.47 22.34
C HIS A 113 0.62 -9.02 22.21
N VAL A 114 -0.68 -8.77 22.19
CA VAL A 114 -1.24 -7.42 21.94
C VAL A 114 -0.74 -6.39 22.95
N ASP A 115 -0.63 -6.74 24.24
CA ASP A 115 -0.18 -5.83 25.30
C ASP A 115 1.30 -5.45 25.13
N GLU A 116 2.15 -6.42 24.77
CA GLU A 116 3.56 -6.15 24.46
C GLU A 116 3.71 -5.25 23.22
N ILE A 117 2.85 -5.44 22.22
CA ILE A 117 2.84 -4.63 21.00
C ILE A 117 2.45 -3.19 21.34
N ILE A 118 1.47 -2.99 22.21
CA ILE A 118 1.06 -1.67 22.69
C ILE A 118 2.24 -0.96 23.38
N GLU A 119 2.91 -1.62 24.31
CA GLU A 119 4.08 -1.03 24.99
C GLU A 119 5.23 -0.73 24.03
N LYS A 120 5.55 -1.62 23.11
CA LYS A 120 6.56 -1.36 22.07
C LYS A 120 6.21 -0.14 21.22
N LYS A 121 4.92 0.03 20.86
CA LYS A 121 4.48 1.19 20.09
C LYS A 121 4.52 2.48 20.90
N ARG A 122 4.13 2.45 22.17
CA ARG A 122 4.26 3.62 23.05
C ARG A 122 5.72 4.10 23.10
N ASN A 123 6.65 3.19 23.38
CA ASN A 123 8.08 3.52 23.43
C ASN A 123 8.63 3.98 22.07
N PHE A 124 8.10 3.43 20.98
CA PHE A 124 8.52 3.78 19.62
C PHE A 124 8.12 5.21 19.22
N PHE A 125 7.02 5.74 19.76
CA PHE A 125 6.54 7.09 19.45
C PHE A 125 6.85 8.15 20.52
N GLN A 126 7.52 7.80 21.61
CA GLN A 126 8.10 8.74 22.57
C GLN A 126 9.41 9.31 22.06
#